data_35e8f533f6a2c80c9b3017371bb200c2
#
_entry.id   35e8f533f6a2c80c9b3017371bb200c2
#
_cell.length_a   1.000
_cell.length_b   1.000
_cell.length_c   1.000
_cell.angle_alpha   90.00
_cell.angle_beta   90.00
_cell.angle_gamma   90.00
#
_symmetry.space_group_name_H-M   'P 1'
#
loop_
_entity.id
_entity.type
_entity.pdbx_description
1 polymer ?
#
loop_
_entity_poly.entity_id
_entity_poly.type
_entity_poly.pdbx_seq_one_letter_code
_entity_poly.pdbx_strand_id
1 'polypeptide(L)'
;MRIHLLTLALLGSSLSFAQTKFAQLDIELPTPNEFRTAAGAPGNHYYQQKADYKMNITLDDEKQIIRGEEVITYTNNSPDVLEYLWLQLDQNIYKPGADNKLIEVEKMEDFQSIKDVERKLMVFDGGYNIESVTTVNGEKMKYAINKTMMRIDPAKALGPKQSISFKI
;
A
#
# COMPACT_ATOMS: atom_id res chain seq x y z
N MET A 1 -25.20 43.37 39.20
CA MET A 1 -25.43 41.95 38.81
C MET A 1 -25.76 41.68 37.34
N ARG A 2 -26.35 42.64 36.61
CA ARG A 2 -26.70 42.47 35.15
C ARG A 2 -25.51 42.66 34.19
N ILE A 3 -24.51 43.45 34.56
CA ILE A 3 -23.31 43.76 33.71
C ILE A 3 -22.33 42.60 33.67
N HIS A 4 -22.17 41.85 34.76
CA HIS A 4 -21.28 40.69 34.78
C HIS A 4 -21.78 39.45 34.02
N LEU A 5 -23.09 39.38 33.81
CA LEU A 5 -23.70 38.31 32.98
C LEU A 5 -23.44 38.55 31.47
N LEU A 6 -23.44 39.81 31.04
CA LEU A 6 -23.16 40.18 29.65
C LEU A 6 -21.67 39.99 29.28
N THR A 7 -20.75 40.25 30.18
CA THR A 7 -19.30 40.01 29.97
C THR A 7 -18.97 38.49 29.92
N LEU A 8 -19.66 37.68 30.69
CA LEU A 8 -19.47 36.23 30.66
C LEU A 8 -20.04 35.61 29.35
N ALA A 9 -21.11 36.15 28.79
CA ALA A 9 -21.67 35.72 27.52
C ALA A 9 -20.78 36.09 26.29
N LEU A 10 -20.04 37.20 26.35
CA LEU A 10 -19.11 37.60 25.30
C LEU A 10 -17.80 36.77 25.31
N LEU A 11 -17.36 36.26 26.46
CA LEU A 11 -16.17 35.39 26.53
C LEU A 11 -16.43 33.95 26.06
N GLY A 12 -17.70 33.51 26.05
CA GLY A 12 -18.08 32.16 25.59
C GLY A 12 -18.14 31.99 24.07
N SER A 13 -18.19 33.09 23.31
CA SER A 13 -18.34 33.03 21.84
C SER A 13 -17.03 32.93 21.05
N SER A 14 -15.86 32.97 21.71
CA SER A 14 -14.56 32.96 21.06
C SER A 14 -13.92 31.57 20.89
N LEU A 15 -14.62 30.48 21.23
CA LEU A 15 -14.12 29.12 21.08
C LEU A 15 -14.70 28.37 19.88
N SER A 16 -15.11 29.10 18.83
CA SER A 16 -15.42 28.47 17.56
C SER A 16 -14.12 28.12 16.82
N PHE A 17 -13.60 26.93 17.07
CA PHE A 17 -12.60 26.32 16.18
C PHE A 17 -13.30 26.06 14.86
N ALA A 18 -13.10 26.93 13.88
CA ALA A 18 -13.46 26.65 12.50
C ALA A 18 -12.55 25.54 11.99
N GLN A 19 -13.00 24.30 12.11
CA GLN A 19 -12.38 23.21 11.38
C GLN A 19 -12.63 23.45 9.90
N THR A 20 -11.59 23.76 9.15
CA THR A 20 -11.62 23.83 7.70
C THR A 20 -11.91 22.43 7.15
N LYS A 21 -13.19 22.17 6.88
CA LYS A 21 -13.68 20.89 6.34
C LYS A 21 -13.15 20.57 4.92
N PHE A 22 -12.51 21.53 4.28
CA PHE A 22 -12.02 21.46 2.90
C PHE A 22 -10.64 22.12 2.79
N ALA A 23 -9.63 21.61 3.50
CA ALA A 23 -8.25 21.93 3.18
C ALA A 23 -7.88 21.21 1.87
N GLN A 24 -7.44 21.93 0.86
CA GLN A 24 -6.90 21.32 -0.34
C GLN A 24 -5.58 20.62 0.04
N LEU A 25 -5.42 19.37 -0.36
CA LEU A 25 -4.26 18.52 -0.04
C LEU A 25 -2.90 19.08 -0.51
N ASP A 26 -2.90 20.06 -1.40
CA ASP A 26 -1.73 20.70 -1.97
C ASP A 26 -1.28 21.97 -1.23
N ILE A 27 -2.02 22.44 -0.23
CA ILE A 27 -1.71 23.67 0.51
C ILE A 27 -0.88 23.40 1.76
N GLU A 28 -1.00 22.22 2.37
CA GLU A 28 -0.22 21.84 3.55
C GLU A 28 1.02 21.05 3.13
N LEU A 29 2.14 21.74 2.99
CA LEU A 29 3.44 21.08 2.90
C LEU A 29 3.71 20.34 4.21
N PRO A 30 4.26 19.09 4.16
CA PRO A 30 4.64 18.37 5.36
C PRO A 30 5.56 19.23 6.22
N THR A 31 5.22 19.37 7.50
CA THR A 31 6.09 20.07 8.46
C THR A 31 7.45 19.40 8.51
N PRO A 32 8.55 20.16 8.53
CA PRO A 32 9.89 19.62 8.69
C PRO A 32 9.99 18.86 10.04
N ASN A 33 10.69 17.74 10.02
CA ASN A 33 10.99 16.95 11.20
C ASN A 33 12.44 16.42 11.14
N GLU A 34 12.86 15.64 12.12
CA GLU A 34 14.21 15.10 12.19
C GLU A 34 14.56 14.13 11.04
N PHE A 35 13.56 13.58 10.39
CA PHE A 35 13.72 12.60 9.30
C PHE A 35 13.74 13.26 7.92
N ARG A 36 12.97 14.35 7.73
CA ARG A 36 12.84 15.05 6.46
C ARG A 36 12.66 16.55 6.64
N THR A 37 13.29 17.32 5.77
CA THR A 37 13.04 18.76 5.64
C THR A 37 11.69 19.03 4.98
N ALA A 38 11.19 20.27 5.04
CA ALA A 38 9.97 20.67 4.34
C ALA A 38 10.04 20.46 2.81
N ALA A 39 11.25 20.52 2.23
CA ALA A 39 11.48 20.24 0.81
C ALA A 39 11.64 18.74 0.50
N GLY A 40 11.47 17.85 1.50
CA GLY A 40 11.60 16.40 1.34
C GLY A 40 13.03 15.86 1.37
N ALA A 41 14.05 16.72 1.54
CA ALA A 41 15.43 16.28 1.67
C ALA A 41 15.64 15.48 2.98
N PRO A 42 16.60 14.54 3.03
CA PRO A 42 16.91 13.78 4.23
C PRO A 42 17.32 14.68 5.40
N GLY A 43 16.77 14.38 6.60
CA GLY A 43 17.22 14.97 7.87
C GLY A 43 18.28 14.10 8.55
N ASN A 44 18.74 14.53 9.74
CA ASN A 44 19.80 13.82 10.49
C ASN A 44 19.39 12.45 11.02
N HIS A 45 18.11 12.20 11.21
CA HIS A 45 17.58 10.90 11.62
C HIS A 45 16.92 10.13 10.46
N TYR A 46 17.23 10.51 9.22
CA TYR A 46 16.69 9.85 8.04
C TYR A 46 17.04 8.36 8.04
N TYR A 47 16.06 7.54 7.69
CA TYR A 47 16.22 6.09 7.52
C TYR A 47 15.55 5.61 6.23
N GLN A 48 16.02 4.47 5.75
CA GLN A 48 15.35 3.71 4.70
C GLN A 48 15.09 2.30 5.21
N GLN A 49 13.89 1.80 4.96
CA GLN A 49 13.60 0.39 5.16
C GLN A 49 14.39 -0.45 4.16
N LYS A 50 14.71 -1.70 4.55
CA LYS A 50 15.46 -2.61 3.69
C LYS A 50 14.66 -3.89 3.48
N ALA A 51 14.56 -4.33 2.23
CA ALA A 51 14.03 -5.63 1.86
C ALA A 51 15.01 -6.34 0.94
N ASP A 52 15.46 -7.51 1.33
CA ASP A 52 16.30 -8.39 0.53
C ASP A 52 15.43 -9.54 0.01
N TYR A 53 15.57 -9.89 -1.26
CA TYR A 53 14.80 -10.92 -1.94
C TYR A 53 15.71 -12.02 -2.45
N LYS A 54 15.32 -13.27 -2.21
CA LYS A 54 15.87 -14.45 -2.90
C LYS A 54 14.74 -15.12 -3.64
N MET A 55 14.79 -15.11 -4.97
CA MET A 55 13.72 -15.60 -5.82
C MET A 55 14.19 -16.81 -6.62
N ASN A 56 13.32 -17.79 -6.77
CA ASN A 56 13.45 -18.89 -7.72
C ASN A 56 12.21 -18.86 -8.62
N ILE A 57 12.42 -18.57 -9.90
CA ILE A 57 11.34 -18.33 -10.84
C ILE A 57 11.47 -19.30 -12.03
N THR A 58 10.37 -19.95 -12.38
CA THR A 58 10.27 -20.84 -13.53
C THR A 58 9.20 -20.32 -14.50
N LEU A 59 9.55 -20.19 -15.76
CA LEU A 59 8.64 -19.90 -16.85
C LEU A 59 8.28 -21.19 -17.58
N ASP A 60 6.99 -21.49 -17.68
CA ASP A 60 6.43 -22.53 -18.54
C ASP A 60 5.79 -21.80 -19.72
N ASP A 61 6.50 -21.75 -20.85
CA ASP A 61 6.10 -21.01 -22.05
C ASP A 61 4.99 -21.72 -22.82
N GLU A 62 4.90 -23.06 -22.72
CA GLU A 62 3.83 -23.82 -23.34
C GLU A 62 2.48 -23.54 -22.66
N LYS A 63 2.47 -23.46 -21.34
CA LYS A 63 1.27 -23.17 -20.54
C LYS A 63 1.07 -21.69 -20.25
N GLN A 64 2.04 -20.85 -20.60
CA GLN A 64 2.06 -19.41 -20.33
C GLN A 64 1.90 -19.11 -18.82
N ILE A 65 2.60 -19.88 -17.99
CA ILE A 65 2.56 -19.78 -16.52
C ILE A 65 3.94 -19.45 -15.99
N ILE A 66 3.99 -18.48 -15.07
CA ILE A 66 5.16 -18.19 -14.26
C ILE A 66 4.91 -18.76 -12.85
N ARG A 67 5.82 -19.59 -12.36
CA ARG A 67 5.83 -20.07 -10.98
C ARG A 67 7.02 -19.45 -10.26
N GLY A 68 6.78 -18.92 -9.06
CA GLY A 68 7.82 -18.29 -8.26
C GLY A 68 7.76 -18.77 -6.82
N GLU A 69 8.91 -18.82 -6.21
CA GLU A 69 9.12 -18.96 -4.79
C GLU A 69 10.10 -17.89 -4.36
N GLU A 70 9.75 -17.12 -3.34
CA GLU A 70 10.63 -16.07 -2.86
C GLU A 70 10.78 -16.11 -1.34
N VAL A 71 11.97 -15.77 -0.88
CA VAL A 71 12.26 -15.49 0.52
C VAL A 71 12.55 -14.00 0.64
N ILE A 72 11.71 -13.31 1.40
CA ILE A 72 11.84 -11.89 1.68
C ILE A 72 12.42 -11.73 3.08
N THR A 73 13.52 -10.99 3.20
CA THR A 73 14.06 -10.55 4.48
C THR A 73 13.87 -9.06 4.62
N TYR A 74 12.93 -8.66 5.48
CA TYR A 74 12.62 -7.25 5.73
C TYR A 74 13.28 -6.78 7.02
N THR A 75 13.98 -5.65 6.97
CA THR A 75 14.65 -5.02 8.11
C THR A 75 13.99 -3.70 8.43
N ASN A 76 13.46 -3.57 9.63
CA ASN A 76 12.86 -2.34 10.13
C ASN A 76 13.96 -1.37 10.59
N ASN A 77 14.28 -0.38 9.77
CA ASN A 77 15.24 0.67 10.12
C ASN A 77 14.59 1.91 10.74
N SER A 78 13.25 1.93 10.85
CA SER A 78 12.56 3.02 11.56
C SER A 78 12.70 2.92 13.07
N PRO A 79 12.43 4.00 13.81
CA PRO A 79 12.32 3.98 15.26
C PRO A 79 11.01 3.32 15.74
N ASP A 80 10.05 3.11 14.84
CA ASP A 80 8.71 2.63 15.18
C ASP A 80 8.63 1.11 15.16
N VAL A 81 7.69 0.57 15.93
CA VAL A 81 7.35 -0.85 15.93
C VAL A 81 6.35 -1.11 14.81
N LEU A 82 6.63 -2.10 13.96
CA LEU A 82 5.75 -2.51 12.87
C LEU A 82 4.94 -3.75 13.28
N GLU A 83 3.63 -3.59 13.35
CA GLU A 83 2.72 -4.67 13.71
C GLU A 83 2.35 -5.55 12.50
N TYR A 84 2.46 -5.01 11.30
CA TYR A 84 2.18 -5.70 10.03
C TYR A 84 3.06 -5.14 8.91
N LEU A 85 3.13 -5.89 7.81
CA LEU A 85 3.79 -5.48 6.58
C LEU A 85 2.79 -5.46 5.43
N TRP A 86 2.98 -4.53 4.50
CA TRP A 86 2.25 -4.49 3.25
C TRP A 86 3.16 -4.91 2.09
N LEU A 87 2.67 -5.83 1.26
CA LEU A 87 3.25 -6.16 -0.03
C LEU A 87 2.31 -5.71 -1.13
N GLN A 88 2.89 -5.18 -2.19
CA GLN A 88 2.16 -4.77 -3.37
C GLN A 88 2.11 -5.95 -4.36
N LEU A 89 0.90 -6.26 -4.83
CA LEU A 89 0.60 -7.32 -5.79
C LEU A 89 0.15 -6.68 -7.10
N ASP A 90 1.07 -6.01 -7.80
CA ASP A 90 0.76 -5.17 -8.98
C ASP A 90 0.00 -5.93 -10.07
N GLN A 91 0.36 -7.18 -10.32
CA GLN A 91 -0.28 -7.99 -11.36
C GLN A 91 -1.75 -8.32 -11.08
N ASN A 92 -2.24 -8.09 -9.85
CA ASN A 92 -3.65 -8.29 -9.52
C ASN A 92 -4.59 -7.30 -10.24
N ILE A 93 -4.05 -6.24 -10.86
CA ILE A 93 -4.83 -5.39 -11.79
C ILE A 93 -5.39 -6.16 -12.98
N TYR A 94 -4.79 -7.32 -13.32
CA TYR A 94 -5.22 -8.16 -14.44
C TYR A 94 -6.17 -9.29 -14.01
N LYS A 95 -6.51 -9.38 -12.73
CA LYS A 95 -7.50 -10.37 -12.27
C LYS A 95 -8.88 -10.08 -12.86
N PRO A 96 -9.70 -11.13 -13.09
CA PRO A 96 -11.10 -10.94 -13.37
C PRO A 96 -11.79 -10.10 -12.28
N GLY A 97 -12.55 -9.08 -12.70
CA GLY A 97 -13.22 -8.17 -11.77
C GLY A 97 -12.34 -7.15 -11.06
N ALA A 98 -11.10 -6.94 -11.51
CA ALA A 98 -10.26 -5.86 -11.00
C ALA A 98 -10.87 -4.48 -11.32
N ASP A 99 -10.69 -3.53 -10.41
CA ASP A 99 -11.34 -2.20 -10.47
C ASP A 99 -10.97 -1.40 -11.73
N ASN A 100 -9.75 -1.55 -12.24
CA ASN A 100 -9.32 -0.87 -13.46
C ASN A 100 -10.22 -1.23 -14.65
N LYS A 101 -10.67 -2.48 -14.74
CA LYS A 101 -11.61 -2.90 -15.80
C LYS A 101 -13.01 -2.31 -15.66
N LEU A 102 -13.39 -1.88 -14.44
CA LEU A 102 -14.68 -1.23 -14.18
C LEU A 102 -14.64 0.28 -14.47
N ILE A 103 -13.44 0.88 -14.44
CA ILE A 103 -13.24 2.33 -14.58
C ILE A 103 -12.81 2.68 -16.01
N GLU A 104 -12.18 1.78 -16.74
CA GLU A 104 -11.81 1.98 -18.14
C GLU A 104 -13.06 2.12 -19.01
N VAL A 105 -13.33 3.35 -19.41
CA VAL A 105 -14.29 3.62 -20.50
C VAL A 105 -13.56 3.27 -21.80
N GLU A 106 -13.77 2.06 -22.31
CA GLU A 106 -13.25 1.69 -23.61
C GLU A 106 -13.88 2.59 -24.68
N LYS A 107 -13.09 3.49 -25.23
CA LYS A 107 -13.47 4.21 -26.44
C LYS A 107 -13.36 3.23 -27.59
N MET A 108 -14.48 2.93 -28.23
CA MET A 108 -14.46 2.27 -29.54
C MET A 108 -13.97 3.28 -30.57
N GLU A 109 -12.87 2.97 -31.22
CA GLU A 109 -12.42 3.73 -32.39
C GLU A 109 -13.28 3.40 -33.59
N ASP A 110 -13.45 4.35 -34.52
CA ASP A 110 -14.31 4.19 -35.70
C ASP A 110 -13.90 3.03 -36.61
N PHE A 111 -12.65 2.58 -36.48
CA PHE A 111 -12.11 1.41 -37.23
C PHE A 111 -11.29 0.54 -36.28
N GLN A 112 -11.84 -0.58 -35.81
CA GLN A 112 -11.11 -1.61 -35.09
C GLN A 112 -11.05 -2.89 -35.91
N SER A 113 -9.90 -3.56 -35.91
CA SER A 113 -9.82 -4.89 -36.53
C SER A 113 -10.56 -5.91 -35.67
N ILE A 114 -11.09 -6.97 -36.29
CA ILE A 114 -11.73 -8.08 -35.54
C ILE A 114 -10.78 -8.67 -34.51
N LYS A 115 -9.48 -8.77 -34.82
CA LYS A 115 -8.46 -9.25 -33.89
C LYS A 115 -8.31 -8.34 -32.66
N ASP A 116 -8.47 -7.03 -32.80
CA ASP A 116 -8.39 -6.10 -31.66
C ASP A 116 -9.62 -6.24 -30.76
N VAL A 117 -10.78 -6.45 -31.34
CA VAL A 117 -12.03 -6.74 -30.61
C VAL A 117 -11.92 -8.09 -29.88
N GLU A 118 -11.44 -9.13 -30.54
CA GLU A 118 -11.22 -10.44 -29.93
C GLU A 118 -10.24 -10.34 -28.76
N ARG A 119 -9.13 -9.60 -28.92
CA ARG A 119 -8.14 -9.40 -27.85
C ARG A 119 -8.73 -8.64 -26.65
N LYS A 120 -9.60 -7.65 -26.88
CA LYS A 120 -10.31 -6.92 -25.83
C LYS A 120 -11.34 -7.79 -25.11
N LEU A 121 -11.97 -8.70 -25.81
CA LEU A 121 -12.94 -9.64 -25.25
C LEU A 121 -12.29 -10.85 -24.58
N MET A 122 -11.00 -11.11 -24.81
CA MET A 122 -10.29 -12.19 -24.13
C MET A 122 -10.24 -11.91 -22.63
N VAL A 123 -10.89 -12.76 -21.86
CA VAL A 123 -10.79 -12.76 -20.40
C VAL A 123 -9.43 -13.38 -20.04
N PHE A 124 -8.45 -12.53 -19.80
CA PHE A 124 -7.16 -12.96 -19.28
C PHE A 124 -7.27 -13.07 -17.76
N ASP A 125 -7.10 -14.29 -17.24
CA ASP A 125 -7.01 -14.53 -15.79
C ASP A 125 -5.57 -14.34 -15.33
N GLY A 126 -5.19 -13.06 -15.23
CA GLY A 126 -3.87 -12.66 -14.75
C GLY A 126 -3.85 -12.44 -13.24
N GLY A 127 -2.68 -12.01 -12.75
CA GLY A 127 -2.47 -11.69 -11.34
C GLY A 127 -1.81 -12.83 -10.57
N TYR A 128 -1.58 -12.60 -9.28
CA TYR A 128 -0.92 -13.57 -8.41
C TYR A 128 -1.90 -14.56 -7.82
N ASN A 129 -1.58 -15.84 -7.91
CA ASN A 129 -2.23 -16.91 -7.16
C ASN A 129 -1.29 -17.34 -6.03
N ILE A 130 -1.45 -16.74 -4.84
CA ILE A 130 -0.60 -17.01 -3.67
C ILE A 130 -0.98 -18.36 -3.09
N GLU A 131 -0.08 -19.33 -3.17
CA GLU A 131 -0.29 -20.69 -2.65
C GLU A 131 -0.07 -20.76 -1.15
N SER A 132 0.97 -20.08 -0.65
CA SER A 132 1.29 -20.06 0.79
C SER A 132 2.10 -18.84 1.18
N VAL A 133 1.97 -18.44 2.45
CA VAL A 133 2.87 -17.50 3.12
C VAL A 133 3.32 -18.15 4.41
N THR A 134 4.63 -18.36 4.55
CA THR A 134 5.21 -19.10 5.69
C THR A 134 6.43 -18.39 6.25
N THR A 135 6.77 -18.68 7.49
CA THR A 135 8.12 -18.37 8.01
C THR A 135 9.16 -19.21 7.28
N VAL A 136 10.43 -18.89 7.41
CA VAL A 136 11.53 -19.70 6.85
C VAL A 136 11.57 -21.13 7.42
N ASN A 137 10.96 -21.36 8.58
CA ASN A 137 10.84 -22.67 9.22
C ASN A 137 9.61 -23.45 8.74
N GLY A 138 8.79 -22.87 7.83
CA GLY A 138 7.61 -23.54 7.27
C GLY A 138 6.31 -23.31 8.07
N GLU A 139 6.31 -22.53 9.13
CA GLU A 139 5.09 -22.21 9.88
C GLU A 139 4.22 -21.23 9.08
N LYS A 140 2.91 -21.49 9.00
CA LYS A 140 1.98 -20.62 8.29
C LYS A 140 1.90 -19.24 8.93
N MET A 141 1.97 -18.21 8.10
CA MET A 141 1.74 -16.84 8.53
C MET A 141 0.33 -16.38 8.16
N LYS A 142 -0.22 -15.51 9.00
CA LYS A 142 -1.51 -14.88 8.72
C LYS A 142 -1.32 -13.77 7.70
N TYR A 143 -2.14 -13.78 6.65
CA TYR A 143 -2.17 -12.73 5.65
C TYR A 143 -3.58 -12.46 5.15
N ALA A 144 -3.79 -11.30 4.56
CA ALA A 144 -5.03 -10.93 3.88
C ALA A 144 -4.71 -10.19 2.59
N ILE A 145 -5.41 -10.55 1.52
CA ILE A 145 -5.28 -9.88 0.22
C ILE A 145 -6.51 -9.02 -0.01
N ASN A 146 -6.28 -7.75 -0.32
CA ASN A 146 -7.29 -6.82 -0.78
C ASN A 146 -6.80 -6.19 -2.09
N LYS A 147 -7.37 -6.66 -3.21
CA LYS A 147 -7.02 -6.20 -4.56
C LYS A 147 -5.51 -6.35 -4.83
N THR A 148 -4.80 -5.24 -5.01
CA THR A 148 -3.37 -5.20 -5.28
C THR A 148 -2.49 -5.12 -4.03
N MET A 149 -3.08 -5.24 -2.84
CA MET A 149 -2.35 -5.17 -1.59
C MET A 149 -2.49 -6.45 -0.78
N MET A 150 -1.36 -6.94 -0.25
CA MET A 150 -1.33 -8.07 0.68
C MET A 150 -0.77 -7.59 2.02
N ARG A 151 -1.55 -7.74 3.07
CA ARG A 151 -1.11 -7.54 4.45
C ARG A 151 -0.60 -8.85 5.01
N ILE A 152 0.56 -8.81 5.63
CA ILE A 152 1.15 -9.92 6.39
C ILE A 152 1.21 -9.52 7.85
N ASP A 153 0.69 -10.37 8.74
CA ASP A 153 0.70 -10.18 10.18
C ASP A 153 1.78 -11.10 10.80
N PRO A 154 2.95 -10.58 11.18
CA PRO A 154 3.96 -11.34 11.90
C PRO A 154 3.42 -11.83 13.24
N ALA A 155 3.85 -13.00 13.71
CA ALA A 155 3.48 -13.51 15.03
C ALA A 155 3.92 -12.61 16.18
N LYS A 156 4.98 -11.83 15.97
CA LYS A 156 5.50 -10.81 16.88
C LYS A 156 5.77 -9.54 16.10
N ALA A 157 5.36 -8.40 16.64
CA ALA A 157 5.65 -7.10 16.06
C ALA A 157 7.16 -6.88 15.88
N LEU A 158 7.54 -6.25 14.76
CA LEU A 158 8.93 -6.02 14.37
C LEU A 158 9.43 -4.71 14.95
N GLY A 159 10.24 -4.77 15.98
CA GLY A 159 10.84 -3.60 16.61
C GLY A 159 11.90 -2.91 15.75
N PRO A 160 12.38 -1.73 16.19
CA PRO A 160 13.49 -1.03 15.55
C PRO A 160 14.73 -1.90 15.40
N LYS A 161 15.37 -1.83 14.23
CA LYS A 161 16.58 -2.60 13.87
C LYS A 161 16.41 -4.12 13.87
N GLN A 162 15.19 -4.62 13.97
CA GLN A 162 14.90 -6.04 13.84
C GLN A 162 14.61 -6.41 12.39
N SER A 163 14.82 -7.68 12.07
CA SER A 163 14.51 -8.24 10.75
C SER A 163 13.58 -9.44 10.89
N ILE A 164 12.76 -9.63 9.86
CA ILE A 164 11.92 -10.81 9.72
C ILE A 164 12.16 -11.42 8.34
N SER A 165 12.22 -12.74 8.25
CA SER A 165 12.29 -13.45 6.99
C SER A 165 11.09 -14.36 6.83
N PHE A 166 10.47 -14.33 5.68
CA PHE A 166 9.32 -15.15 5.33
C PHE A 166 9.37 -15.55 3.86
N LYS A 167 8.59 -16.57 3.52
CA LYS A 167 8.56 -17.21 2.22
C LYS A 167 7.15 -17.12 1.63
N ILE A 168 7.10 -16.82 0.36
CA ILE A 168 5.87 -16.83 -0.44
C ILE A 168 6.05 -17.82 -1.58
#